data_476e6de4e04ccfad156f819d52bf83a9
#
_entry.id   476e6de4e04ccfad156f819d52bf83a9
#
_cell.length_a   1.000
_cell.length_b   1.000
_cell.length_c   1.000
_cell.angle_alpha   90.00
_cell.angle_beta   90.00
_cell.angle_gamma   90.00
#
_symmetry.space_group_name_H-M   'P 1'
#
loop_
_entity.id
_entity.type
_entity.pdbx_description
1 polymer ?
#
loop_
_entity_poly.entity_id
_entity_poly.type
_entity_poly.pdbx_seq_one_letter_code
_entity_poly.pdbx_strand_id
1 'polypeptide(L)'
;MFALNFSVNKMQNRITSLFNIQYPIIQGGMVWCSGWRLASAVSNAGGLGLLGAGSMHPEVLRGHIQKTKQATQKPFGVNVPLMYPQIEELMAIIIREKVPIVFTSAGNPELWTQKLKDAGITVVHVVSNSRFAIKSKETGVDALVAEGFEAGGHNGREETTTLCLVPQIRKAVDLPLIAAGGIGSGQAMAAMFALGAEGVQLGSRFAASVESSAHEAFKQQIVLAKEGSTHLSLKKLVPVRLLENPFYQKVNELEQNGASVEKLKELLGKGRAKKGMFEGDLEQGELEIGQVSASIHSIQPVQSIMNELVSEFNATMKSISSIQW
;
A
#
# COMPACT_ATOMS: atom_id res chain seq x y z
N MET A 1 29.34 11.21 -31.44
CA MET A 1 28.64 10.45 -30.40
C MET A 1 27.99 11.46 -29.49
N PHE A 2 26.73 11.92 -29.83
CA PHE A 2 26.01 12.91 -29.04
C PHE A 2 25.26 12.19 -27.93
N ALA A 3 25.72 12.36 -26.68
CA ALA A 3 24.96 11.95 -25.52
C ALA A 3 23.71 12.86 -25.42
N LEU A 4 22.55 12.35 -25.77
CA LEU A 4 21.28 12.98 -25.47
C LEU A 4 21.12 13.00 -23.95
N ASN A 5 21.47 14.12 -23.32
CA ASN A 5 21.04 14.42 -21.95
C ASN A 5 19.53 14.60 -21.94
N PHE A 6 18.80 13.51 -21.74
CA PHE A 6 17.42 13.62 -21.31
C PHE A 6 17.45 14.17 -19.87
N SER A 7 17.23 15.49 -19.74
CA SER A 7 16.84 16.04 -18.45
C SER A 7 15.49 15.39 -18.10
N VAL A 8 15.53 14.41 -17.24
CA VAL A 8 14.32 13.78 -16.68
C VAL A 8 13.61 14.85 -15.88
N ASN A 9 12.60 15.47 -16.48
CA ASN A 9 11.78 16.47 -15.79
C ASN A 9 11.18 15.82 -14.55
N LYS A 10 11.70 16.20 -13.38
CA LYS A 10 11.14 15.78 -12.08
C LYS A 10 9.72 16.35 -11.99
N MET A 11 8.72 15.48 -11.86
CA MET A 11 7.35 15.91 -11.60
C MET A 11 7.33 16.62 -10.24
N GLN A 12 7.15 17.93 -10.22
CA GLN A 12 7.08 18.71 -8.97
C GLN A 12 5.64 18.85 -8.53
N ASN A 13 5.30 18.21 -7.41
CA ASN A 13 4.04 18.41 -6.68
C ASN A 13 4.30 18.28 -5.16
N ARG A 14 3.26 18.45 -4.34
CA ARG A 14 3.41 18.42 -2.89
C ARG A 14 3.96 17.07 -2.39
N ILE A 15 3.60 15.93 -3.01
CA ILE A 15 4.07 14.60 -2.61
C ILE A 15 5.55 14.39 -2.97
N THR A 16 5.96 14.73 -4.20
CA THR A 16 7.37 14.59 -4.58
C THR A 16 8.28 15.52 -3.78
N SER A 17 7.80 16.70 -3.43
CA SER A 17 8.53 17.66 -2.59
C SER A 17 8.61 17.18 -1.13
N LEU A 18 7.50 16.70 -0.57
CA LEU A 18 7.42 16.22 0.82
C LEU A 18 8.36 15.04 1.08
N PHE A 19 8.41 14.07 0.15
CA PHE A 19 9.21 12.87 0.31
C PHE A 19 10.58 12.93 -0.36
N ASN A 20 10.89 14.01 -1.07
CA ASN A 20 12.12 14.16 -1.88
C ASN A 20 12.34 12.99 -2.85
N ILE A 21 11.29 12.58 -3.58
CA ILE A 21 11.29 11.51 -4.58
C ILE A 21 11.12 12.06 -5.99
N GLN A 22 11.44 11.25 -6.99
CA GLN A 22 11.35 11.63 -8.40
C GLN A 22 9.93 11.51 -8.95
N TYR A 23 9.27 10.38 -8.64
CA TYR A 23 7.91 10.07 -9.09
C TYR A 23 6.97 9.96 -7.89
N PRO A 24 5.75 10.49 -7.96
CA PRO A 24 4.78 10.41 -6.87
C PRO A 24 4.11 9.02 -6.79
N ILE A 25 4.96 7.98 -6.80
CA ILE A 25 4.60 6.57 -6.77
C ILE A 25 5.14 5.97 -5.48
N ILE A 26 4.24 5.47 -4.65
CA ILE A 26 4.53 4.86 -3.36
C ILE A 26 4.23 3.35 -3.46
N GLN A 27 5.14 2.52 -3.02
CA GLN A 27 4.85 1.11 -2.82
C GLN A 27 4.22 0.92 -1.45
N GLY A 28 3.04 0.32 -1.38
CA GLY A 28 2.30 0.10 -0.14
C GLY A 28 3.05 -0.80 0.85
N GLY A 29 2.98 -0.47 2.13
CA GLY A 29 3.61 -1.24 3.19
C GLY A 29 2.83 -2.50 3.53
N MET A 30 2.87 -3.51 2.66
CA MET A 30 2.10 -4.75 2.75
C MET A 30 2.75 -5.75 3.72
N VAL A 31 1.93 -6.39 4.57
CA VAL A 31 2.40 -7.50 5.42
C VAL A 31 2.95 -8.63 4.54
N TRP A 32 4.02 -9.28 4.98
CA TRP A 32 4.72 -10.42 4.36
C TRP A 32 5.32 -10.16 2.96
N CYS A 33 4.92 -9.07 2.27
CA CYS A 33 5.39 -8.74 0.92
C CYS A 33 6.47 -7.64 0.91
N SER A 34 6.40 -6.68 1.85
CA SER A 34 7.18 -5.45 1.81
C SER A 34 8.42 -5.50 2.72
N GLY A 35 9.39 -6.31 2.31
CA GLY A 35 10.71 -6.38 2.92
C GLY A 35 11.69 -5.32 2.37
N TRP A 36 12.93 -5.35 2.89
CA TRP A 36 13.97 -4.38 2.54
C TRP A 36 14.34 -4.38 1.04
N ARG A 37 14.28 -5.55 0.36
CA ARG A 37 14.58 -5.64 -1.07
C ARG A 37 13.59 -4.84 -1.89
N LEU A 38 12.30 -5.04 -1.65
CA LEU A 38 11.24 -4.31 -2.35
C LEU A 38 11.31 -2.80 -2.04
N ALA A 39 11.40 -2.43 -0.76
CA ALA A 39 11.44 -1.03 -0.36
C ALA A 39 12.65 -0.29 -0.98
N SER A 40 13.85 -0.87 -0.92
CA SER A 40 15.04 -0.24 -1.52
C SER A 40 14.99 -0.19 -3.05
N ALA A 41 14.44 -1.20 -3.71
CA ALA A 41 14.31 -1.22 -5.16
C ALA A 41 13.38 -0.12 -5.67
N VAL A 42 12.22 0.09 -5.01
CA VAL A 42 11.29 1.17 -5.36
C VAL A 42 11.92 2.55 -5.12
N SER A 43 12.61 2.72 -3.99
CA SER A 43 13.31 3.97 -3.68
C SER A 43 14.40 4.26 -4.70
N ASN A 44 15.19 3.27 -5.11
CA ASN A 44 16.22 3.41 -6.13
C ASN A 44 15.64 3.70 -7.52
N ALA A 45 14.45 3.20 -7.82
CA ALA A 45 13.72 3.47 -9.06
C ALA A 45 12.99 4.83 -9.08
N GLY A 46 13.16 5.67 -8.04
CA GLY A 46 12.65 7.04 -7.99
C GLY A 46 11.27 7.21 -7.34
N GLY A 47 10.67 6.16 -6.82
CA GLY A 47 9.46 6.19 -5.98
C GLY A 47 9.78 6.24 -4.48
N LEU A 48 8.79 5.94 -3.64
CA LEU A 48 8.94 5.75 -2.20
C LEU A 48 8.65 4.29 -1.84
N GLY A 49 9.67 3.55 -1.41
CA GLY A 49 9.51 2.20 -0.86
C GLY A 49 9.15 2.23 0.62
N LEU A 50 8.22 1.37 1.03
CA LEU A 50 7.79 1.23 2.43
C LEU A 50 8.08 -0.18 2.96
N LEU A 51 8.66 -0.28 4.15
CA LEU A 51 8.70 -1.51 4.93
C LEU A 51 7.33 -1.77 5.56
N GLY A 52 6.81 -2.98 5.46
CA GLY A 52 5.51 -3.37 6.04
C GLY A 52 5.67 -3.92 7.46
N ALA A 53 5.68 -3.05 8.49
CA ALA A 53 5.96 -3.45 9.86
C ALA A 53 4.87 -4.32 10.52
N GLY A 54 3.66 -4.37 9.96
CA GLY A 54 2.55 -5.17 10.50
C GLY A 54 2.76 -6.69 10.52
N SER A 55 3.85 -7.18 9.92
CA SER A 55 4.25 -8.61 9.96
C SER A 55 5.61 -8.83 10.64
N MET A 56 6.21 -7.78 11.23
CA MET A 56 7.57 -7.81 11.75
C MET A 56 7.60 -7.67 13.26
N HIS A 57 8.25 -8.60 13.95
CA HIS A 57 8.69 -8.37 15.33
C HIS A 57 9.72 -7.25 15.37
N PRO A 58 9.88 -6.53 16.51
CA PRO A 58 10.75 -5.38 16.64
C PRO A 58 12.16 -5.55 16.06
N GLU A 59 12.89 -6.61 16.44
CA GLU A 59 14.23 -6.88 15.93
C GLU A 59 14.29 -7.21 14.44
N VAL A 60 13.22 -7.83 13.89
CA VAL A 60 13.10 -8.07 12.45
C VAL A 60 12.94 -6.74 11.71
N LEU A 61 12.09 -5.85 12.21
CA LEU A 61 11.95 -4.50 11.64
C LEU A 61 13.27 -3.75 11.65
N ARG A 62 13.99 -3.78 12.79
CA ARG A 62 15.31 -3.17 12.91
C ARG A 62 16.28 -3.68 11.84
N GLY A 63 16.37 -5.01 11.69
CA GLY A 63 17.20 -5.63 10.67
C GLY A 63 16.81 -5.20 9.23
N HIS A 64 15.52 -5.08 8.94
CA HIS A 64 15.04 -4.59 7.64
C HIS A 64 15.37 -3.11 7.42
N ILE A 65 15.23 -2.24 8.42
CA ILE A 65 15.63 -0.82 8.33
C ILE A 65 17.12 -0.70 8.02
N GLN A 66 17.98 -1.44 8.74
CA GLN A 66 19.42 -1.40 8.54
C GLN A 66 19.83 -1.89 7.15
N LYS A 67 19.23 -2.99 6.67
CA LYS A 67 19.47 -3.51 5.30
C LYS A 67 18.97 -2.52 4.23
N THR A 68 17.84 -1.83 4.46
CA THR A 68 17.35 -0.81 3.53
C THR A 68 18.34 0.35 3.43
N LYS A 69 18.86 0.85 4.56
CA LYS A 69 19.87 1.92 4.59
C LYS A 69 21.20 1.53 3.89
N GLN A 70 21.55 0.24 3.90
CA GLN A 70 22.70 -0.27 3.17
C GLN A 70 22.44 -0.38 1.65
N ALA A 71 21.19 -0.69 1.27
CA ALA A 71 20.81 -0.94 -0.12
C ALA A 71 20.42 0.32 -0.90
N THR A 72 20.10 1.44 -0.22
CA THR A 72 19.72 2.69 -0.86
C THR A 72 20.16 3.92 -0.07
N GLN A 73 20.50 4.99 -0.80
CA GLN A 73 20.69 6.35 -0.26
C GLN A 73 19.46 7.23 -0.51
N LYS A 74 18.40 6.67 -1.09
CA LYS A 74 17.15 7.37 -1.39
C LYS A 74 16.20 7.30 -0.21
N PRO A 75 15.23 8.22 -0.09
CA PRO A 75 14.20 8.16 0.94
C PRO A 75 13.44 6.84 0.90
N PHE A 76 13.13 6.30 2.07
CA PHE A 76 12.24 5.17 2.28
C PHE A 76 11.40 5.41 3.54
N GLY A 77 10.34 4.67 3.71
CA GLY A 77 9.51 4.78 4.91
C GLY A 77 9.17 3.41 5.53
N VAL A 78 8.43 3.49 6.63
CA VAL A 78 7.87 2.32 7.33
C VAL A 78 6.37 2.52 7.48
N ASN A 79 5.56 1.52 7.07
CA ASN A 79 4.14 1.49 7.38
C ASN A 79 3.89 0.69 8.66
N VAL A 80 3.19 1.31 9.62
CA VAL A 80 2.92 0.73 10.94
C VAL A 80 1.41 0.74 11.20
N PRO A 81 0.76 -0.43 11.30
CA PRO A 81 -0.60 -0.53 11.82
C PRO A 81 -0.61 -0.20 13.32
N LEU A 82 -1.35 0.84 13.72
CA LEU A 82 -1.34 1.35 15.10
C LEU A 82 -1.97 0.40 16.14
N MET A 83 -2.75 -0.58 15.67
CA MET A 83 -3.33 -1.61 16.55
C MET A 83 -2.40 -2.81 16.77
N TYR A 84 -1.16 -2.77 16.30
CA TYR A 84 -0.21 -3.86 16.48
C TYR A 84 0.21 -4.01 17.97
N PRO A 85 0.25 -5.23 18.53
CA PRO A 85 0.49 -5.43 19.96
C PRO A 85 1.80 -4.84 20.51
N GLN A 86 2.87 -4.81 19.70
CA GLN A 86 4.20 -4.29 20.09
C GLN A 86 4.46 -2.88 19.52
N ILE A 87 3.42 -2.06 19.38
CA ILE A 87 3.52 -0.74 18.74
C ILE A 87 4.57 0.18 19.41
N GLU A 88 4.66 0.19 20.73
CA GLU A 88 5.63 1.03 21.46
C GLU A 88 7.09 0.68 21.10
N GLU A 89 7.40 -0.61 21.02
CA GLU A 89 8.75 -1.09 20.65
C GLU A 89 9.06 -0.78 19.19
N LEU A 90 8.09 -0.98 18.27
CA LEU A 90 8.25 -0.65 16.85
C LEU A 90 8.52 0.85 16.67
N MET A 91 7.76 1.72 17.32
CA MET A 91 7.94 3.17 17.24
C MET A 91 9.28 3.62 17.86
N ALA A 92 9.69 3.02 18.97
CA ALA A 92 11.00 3.28 19.58
C ALA A 92 12.16 2.92 18.64
N ILE A 93 12.07 1.80 17.92
CA ILE A 93 13.05 1.40 16.89
C ILE A 93 13.06 2.37 15.71
N ILE A 94 11.89 2.74 15.19
CA ILE A 94 11.75 3.68 14.07
C ILE A 94 12.42 5.02 14.40
N ILE A 95 12.17 5.56 15.59
CA ILE A 95 12.75 6.82 16.04
C ILE A 95 14.27 6.67 16.23
N ARG A 96 14.72 5.60 16.92
CA ARG A 96 16.15 5.33 17.15
C ARG A 96 16.92 5.16 15.86
N GLU A 97 16.35 4.43 14.90
CA GLU A 97 16.94 4.20 13.60
C GLU A 97 16.76 5.42 12.66
N LYS A 98 16.16 6.52 13.10
CA LYS A 98 15.97 7.76 12.32
C LYS A 98 15.36 7.47 10.94
N VAL A 99 14.27 6.72 10.92
CA VAL A 99 13.50 6.50 9.68
C VAL A 99 12.88 7.83 9.25
N PRO A 100 13.05 8.30 8.00
CA PRO A 100 12.63 9.65 7.64
C PRO A 100 11.10 9.80 7.49
N ILE A 101 10.38 8.73 7.17
CA ILE A 101 8.95 8.78 6.81
C ILE A 101 8.22 7.60 7.45
N VAL A 102 7.09 7.88 8.10
CA VAL A 102 6.21 6.86 8.69
C VAL A 102 4.81 6.99 8.14
N PHE A 103 4.30 5.88 7.62
CA PHE A 103 2.89 5.72 7.29
C PHE A 103 2.21 4.99 8.44
N THR A 104 1.17 5.58 9.03
CA THR A 104 0.36 4.95 10.07
C THR A 104 -0.97 4.51 9.49
N SER A 105 -1.48 3.36 9.93
CA SER A 105 -2.75 2.79 9.48
C SER A 105 -3.48 2.10 10.64
N ALA A 106 -4.74 1.76 10.46
CA ALA A 106 -5.52 0.94 11.39
C ALA A 106 -5.44 1.41 12.86
N GLY A 107 -5.89 2.63 13.13
CA GLY A 107 -5.93 3.16 14.50
C GLY A 107 -6.06 4.67 14.56
N ASN A 108 -5.86 5.25 15.75
CA ASN A 108 -5.91 6.69 15.97
C ASN A 108 -4.52 7.32 15.80
N PRO A 109 -4.28 8.17 14.79
CA PRO A 109 -2.98 8.79 14.56
C PRO A 109 -2.55 9.75 15.69
N GLU A 110 -3.47 10.30 16.47
CA GLU A 110 -3.23 11.24 17.55
C GLU A 110 -2.18 10.74 18.56
N LEU A 111 -2.18 9.44 18.84
CA LEU A 111 -1.28 8.84 19.83
C LEU A 111 0.22 8.97 19.47
N TRP A 112 0.53 9.03 18.17
CA TRP A 112 1.91 8.95 17.70
C TRP A 112 2.37 10.12 16.85
N THR A 113 1.45 10.87 16.23
CA THR A 113 1.81 11.92 15.26
C THR A 113 2.79 12.92 15.87
N GLN A 114 2.47 13.50 17.02
CA GLN A 114 3.34 14.52 17.64
C GLN A 114 4.71 13.94 18.02
N LYS A 115 4.76 12.75 18.62
CA LYS A 115 6.03 12.09 19.02
C LYS A 115 6.95 11.84 17.80
N LEU A 116 6.38 11.42 16.67
CA LEU A 116 7.12 11.19 15.43
C LEU A 116 7.62 12.51 14.83
N LYS A 117 6.78 13.55 14.82
CA LYS A 117 7.17 14.88 14.33
C LYS A 117 8.25 15.53 15.17
N ASP A 118 8.20 15.38 16.50
CA ASP A 118 9.25 15.86 17.42
C ASP A 118 10.61 15.17 17.14
N ALA A 119 10.56 13.95 16.59
CA ALA A 119 11.75 13.22 16.13
C ALA A 119 12.19 13.60 14.69
N GLY A 120 11.53 14.58 14.04
CA GLY A 120 11.83 15.02 12.69
C GLY A 120 11.34 14.07 11.59
N ILE A 121 10.35 13.22 11.90
CA ILE A 121 9.81 12.22 10.98
C ILE A 121 8.56 12.77 10.27
N THR A 122 8.49 12.63 8.94
CA THR A 122 7.29 12.91 8.17
C THR A 122 6.23 11.85 8.43
N VAL A 123 5.01 12.27 8.79
CA VAL A 123 3.91 11.38 9.19
C VAL A 123 2.79 11.41 8.16
N VAL A 124 2.43 10.24 7.65
CA VAL A 124 1.30 10.03 6.73
C VAL A 124 0.28 9.10 7.39
N HIS A 125 -1.00 9.34 7.20
CA HIS A 125 -2.04 8.44 7.74
C HIS A 125 -2.96 7.90 6.65
N VAL A 126 -3.28 6.60 6.73
CA VAL A 126 -4.19 5.92 5.80
C VAL A 126 -5.62 6.04 6.30
N VAL A 127 -6.54 6.48 5.42
CA VAL A 127 -7.94 6.73 5.74
C VAL A 127 -8.88 6.12 4.70
N SER A 128 -10.06 5.67 5.13
CA SER A 128 -11.12 5.09 4.30
C SER A 128 -12.34 6.00 4.11
N ASN A 129 -12.39 7.17 4.78
CA ASN A 129 -13.50 8.11 4.67
C ASN A 129 -13.09 9.54 5.06
N SER A 130 -13.95 10.52 4.72
CA SER A 130 -13.68 11.95 4.97
C SER A 130 -13.64 12.30 6.46
N ARG A 131 -14.40 11.60 7.32
CA ARG A 131 -14.37 11.83 8.79
C ARG A 131 -13.01 11.52 9.36
N PHE A 132 -12.39 10.40 8.94
CA PHE A 132 -11.03 10.04 9.36
C PHE A 132 -9.99 10.98 8.77
N ALA A 133 -10.19 11.47 7.54
CA ALA A 133 -9.32 12.46 6.93
C ALA A 133 -9.29 13.79 7.72
N ILE A 134 -10.46 14.31 8.12
CA ILE A 134 -10.57 15.52 8.94
C ILE A 134 -9.88 15.30 10.30
N LYS A 135 -10.18 14.19 10.98
CA LYS A 135 -9.55 13.86 12.26
C LYS A 135 -8.03 13.76 12.14
N SER A 136 -7.52 13.13 11.08
CA SER A 136 -6.07 13.00 10.86
C SER A 136 -5.42 14.37 10.60
N LYS A 137 -6.08 15.26 9.85
CA LYS A 137 -5.62 16.65 9.67
C LYS A 137 -5.48 17.38 11.01
N GLU A 138 -6.47 17.23 11.90
CA GLU A 138 -6.47 17.85 13.23
C GLU A 138 -5.31 17.34 14.11
N THR A 139 -4.85 16.10 13.91
CA THR A 139 -3.68 15.57 14.63
C THR A 139 -2.33 16.03 14.06
N GLY A 140 -2.34 16.79 12.95
CA GLY A 140 -1.13 17.38 12.38
C GLY A 140 -0.31 16.45 11.49
N VAL A 141 -0.90 15.41 10.87
CA VAL A 141 -0.20 14.58 9.87
C VAL A 141 0.18 15.44 8.66
N ASP A 142 1.26 15.05 7.98
CA ASP A 142 1.81 15.83 6.84
C ASP A 142 1.14 15.48 5.51
N ALA A 143 0.57 14.28 5.38
CA ALA A 143 -0.15 13.82 4.19
C ALA A 143 -1.15 12.71 4.55
N LEU A 144 -2.06 12.40 3.59
CA LEU A 144 -3.03 11.33 3.72
C LEU A 144 -2.92 10.34 2.56
N VAL A 145 -3.23 9.06 2.87
CA VAL A 145 -3.56 8.05 1.86
C VAL A 145 -5.05 7.78 1.92
N ALA A 146 -5.75 8.06 0.82
CA ALA A 146 -7.15 7.68 0.60
C ALA A 146 -7.19 6.26 0.03
N GLU A 147 -7.55 5.27 0.83
CA GLU A 147 -7.56 3.87 0.42
C GLU A 147 -8.97 3.37 0.18
N GLY A 148 -9.29 3.11 -1.11
CA GLY A 148 -10.58 2.57 -1.54
C GLY A 148 -10.68 1.05 -1.31
N PHE A 149 -11.90 0.55 -1.32
CA PHE A 149 -12.20 -0.86 -0.98
C PHE A 149 -11.73 -1.89 -2.03
N GLU A 150 -11.21 -1.45 -3.16
CA GLU A 150 -10.54 -2.30 -4.15
C GLU A 150 -9.18 -2.83 -3.66
N ALA A 151 -8.63 -2.24 -2.59
CA ALA A 151 -7.37 -2.66 -1.98
C ALA A 151 -7.44 -4.10 -1.45
N GLY A 152 -6.31 -4.80 -1.49
CA GLY A 152 -6.14 -6.12 -0.84
C GLY A 152 -5.96 -5.99 0.67
N GLY A 153 -6.26 -7.05 1.40
CA GLY A 153 -6.14 -7.07 2.85
C GLY A 153 -7.23 -6.28 3.56
N HIS A 154 -6.91 -5.73 4.72
CA HIS A 154 -7.85 -5.02 5.58
C HIS A 154 -8.40 -3.75 4.92
N ASN A 155 -9.71 -3.58 4.98
CA ASN A 155 -10.45 -2.50 4.33
C ASN A 155 -11.30 -1.69 5.29
N GLY A 156 -11.70 -0.48 4.86
CA GLY A 156 -12.75 0.30 5.50
C GLY A 156 -14.10 -0.43 5.44
N ARG A 157 -15.01 -0.06 6.35
CA ARG A 157 -16.35 -0.68 6.44
C ARG A 157 -17.35 -0.12 5.42
N GLU A 158 -17.06 1.07 4.88
CA GLU A 158 -17.96 1.81 4.00
C GLU A 158 -17.99 1.29 2.55
N GLU A 159 -17.08 0.41 2.18
CA GLU A 159 -16.95 -0.14 0.82
C GLU A 159 -16.93 0.95 -0.27
N THR A 160 -16.31 2.10 0.04
CA THR A 160 -16.22 3.21 -0.90
C THR A 160 -15.10 2.96 -1.90
N THR A 161 -15.42 3.02 -3.19
CA THR A 161 -14.42 2.87 -4.28
C THR A 161 -13.44 4.03 -4.27
N THR A 162 -12.22 3.79 -4.73
CA THR A 162 -11.17 4.83 -4.86
C THR A 162 -11.67 6.01 -5.72
N LEU A 163 -12.42 5.71 -6.79
CA LEU A 163 -13.03 6.71 -7.67
C LEU A 163 -13.94 7.70 -6.91
N CYS A 164 -14.71 7.22 -5.93
CA CYS A 164 -15.59 8.07 -5.13
C CYS A 164 -14.86 8.68 -3.93
N LEU A 165 -13.94 7.96 -3.32
CA LEU A 165 -13.28 8.34 -2.07
C LEU A 165 -12.33 9.54 -2.25
N VAL A 166 -11.50 9.50 -3.30
CA VAL A 166 -10.47 10.53 -3.53
C VAL A 166 -11.06 11.94 -3.63
N PRO A 167 -12.09 12.22 -4.48
CA PRO A 167 -12.68 13.56 -4.57
C PRO A 167 -13.41 13.96 -3.29
N GLN A 168 -14.01 13.02 -2.55
CA GLN A 168 -14.65 13.32 -1.26
C GLN A 168 -13.62 13.80 -0.23
N ILE A 169 -12.49 13.11 -0.11
CA ILE A 169 -11.41 13.49 0.80
C ILE A 169 -10.77 14.80 0.35
N ARG A 170 -10.50 14.98 -0.96
CA ARG A 170 -9.94 16.23 -1.49
C ARG A 170 -10.82 17.43 -1.16
N LYS A 171 -12.15 17.29 -1.24
CA LYS A 171 -13.11 18.34 -0.87
C LYS A 171 -13.12 18.62 0.65
N ALA A 172 -12.89 17.60 1.48
CA ALA A 172 -12.95 17.72 2.93
C ALA A 172 -11.69 18.34 3.55
N VAL A 173 -10.52 18.09 2.96
CA VAL A 173 -9.23 18.52 3.54
C VAL A 173 -8.24 18.97 2.45
N ASP A 174 -7.45 20.01 2.78
CA ASP A 174 -6.32 20.43 1.95
C ASP A 174 -5.00 19.98 2.57
N LEU A 175 -4.71 18.68 2.40
CA LEU A 175 -3.41 18.06 2.67
C LEU A 175 -2.88 17.40 1.39
N PRO A 176 -1.56 17.17 1.26
CA PRO A 176 -1.03 16.29 0.23
C PRO A 176 -1.77 14.95 0.26
N LEU A 177 -2.32 14.52 -0.89
CA LEU A 177 -3.22 13.37 -0.96
C LEU A 177 -2.69 12.30 -1.89
N ILE A 178 -2.59 11.08 -1.38
CA ILE A 178 -2.18 9.88 -2.10
C ILE A 178 -3.41 8.99 -2.28
N ALA A 179 -3.68 8.53 -3.49
CA ALA A 179 -4.74 7.56 -3.76
C ALA A 179 -4.20 6.13 -3.66
N ALA A 180 -4.96 5.22 -3.05
CA ALA A 180 -4.66 3.80 -2.94
C ALA A 180 -5.92 2.95 -3.17
N GLY A 181 -5.73 1.70 -3.61
CA GLY A 181 -6.83 0.79 -3.97
C GLY A 181 -7.13 0.82 -5.47
N GLY A 182 -7.11 -0.35 -6.12
CA GLY A 182 -7.44 -0.50 -7.54
C GLY A 182 -6.43 0.10 -8.53
N ILE A 183 -5.29 0.59 -8.09
CA ILE A 183 -4.29 1.26 -8.94
C ILE A 183 -3.19 0.28 -9.30
N GLY A 184 -3.04 -0.02 -10.61
CA GLY A 184 -2.03 -0.95 -11.12
C GLY A 184 -1.38 -0.52 -12.43
N SER A 185 -1.77 0.63 -12.99
CA SER A 185 -1.30 1.12 -14.29
C SER A 185 -1.11 2.64 -14.29
N GLY A 186 -0.39 3.16 -15.26
CA GLY A 186 -0.25 4.60 -15.46
C GLY A 186 -1.56 5.28 -15.84
N GLN A 187 -2.49 4.58 -16.50
CA GLN A 187 -3.85 5.09 -16.78
C GLN A 187 -4.62 5.32 -15.49
N ALA A 188 -4.61 4.32 -14.56
CA ALA A 188 -5.25 4.46 -13.27
C ALA A 188 -4.62 5.60 -12.46
N MET A 189 -3.29 5.76 -12.52
CA MET A 189 -2.58 6.88 -11.91
C MET A 189 -3.09 8.22 -12.46
N ALA A 190 -3.21 8.38 -13.78
CA ALA A 190 -3.71 9.61 -14.42
C ALA A 190 -5.15 9.93 -13.98
N ALA A 191 -6.01 8.93 -13.87
CA ALA A 191 -7.37 9.09 -13.37
C ALA A 191 -7.40 9.61 -11.92
N MET A 192 -6.54 9.11 -11.04
CA MET A 192 -6.46 9.57 -9.65
C MET A 192 -5.99 11.02 -9.56
N PHE A 193 -5.04 11.44 -10.41
CA PHE A 193 -4.61 12.84 -10.48
C PHE A 193 -5.74 13.75 -10.96
N ALA A 194 -6.53 13.32 -11.95
CA ALA A 194 -7.72 14.05 -12.39
C ALA A 194 -8.77 14.21 -11.26
N LEU A 195 -8.84 13.28 -10.31
CA LEU A 195 -9.73 13.33 -9.15
C LEU A 195 -9.16 14.14 -7.97
N GLY A 196 -7.94 14.66 -8.08
CA GLY A 196 -7.32 15.54 -7.08
C GLY A 196 -6.30 14.86 -6.17
N ALA A 197 -5.87 13.62 -6.43
CA ALA A 197 -4.70 13.04 -5.80
C ALA A 197 -3.42 13.68 -6.35
N GLU A 198 -2.36 13.63 -5.55
CA GLU A 198 -1.03 14.17 -5.90
C GLU A 198 0.05 13.06 -5.89
N GLY A 199 -0.36 11.86 -5.55
CA GLY A 199 0.44 10.64 -5.60
C GLY A 199 -0.45 9.42 -5.61
N VAL A 200 0.15 8.28 -5.88
CA VAL A 200 -0.53 6.97 -5.86
C VAL A 200 0.26 5.97 -5.03
N GLN A 201 -0.47 5.12 -4.29
CA GLN A 201 0.10 3.99 -3.56
C GLN A 201 -0.40 2.69 -4.18
N LEU A 202 0.54 1.84 -4.61
CA LEU A 202 0.25 0.56 -5.24
C LEU A 202 0.67 -0.58 -4.32
N GLY A 203 -0.26 -1.50 -4.06
CA GLY A 203 0.01 -2.76 -3.32
C GLY A 203 0.24 -3.91 -4.28
N SER A 204 -0.83 -4.42 -4.88
CA SER A 204 -0.87 -5.67 -5.67
C SER A 204 0.17 -5.72 -6.80
N ARG A 205 0.38 -4.61 -7.50
CA ARG A 205 1.36 -4.54 -8.59
C ARG A 205 2.78 -4.81 -8.10
N PHE A 206 3.15 -4.27 -6.92
CA PHE A 206 4.46 -4.51 -6.31
C PHE A 206 4.52 -5.82 -5.53
N ALA A 207 3.40 -6.35 -5.01
CA ALA A 207 3.37 -7.70 -4.41
C ALA A 207 3.80 -8.78 -5.43
N ALA A 208 3.44 -8.60 -6.70
CA ALA A 208 3.84 -9.46 -7.82
C ALA A 208 5.19 -9.02 -8.46
N SER A 209 6.12 -8.45 -7.70
CA SER A 209 7.46 -8.11 -8.18
C SER A 209 8.49 -9.16 -7.78
N VAL A 210 9.63 -9.15 -8.50
CA VAL A 210 10.78 -10.03 -8.20
C VAL A 210 11.31 -9.76 -6.79
N GLU A 211 11.37 -8.48 -6.37
CA GLU A 211 11.94 -8.04 -5.10
C GLU A 211 10.98 -8.18 -3.90
N SER A 212 9.70 -8.47 -4.15
CA SER A 212 8.73 -8.76 -3.08
C SER A 212 9.15 -9.98 -2.27
N SER A 213 8.99 -9.92 -0.94
CA SER A 213 9.25 -11.04 -0.03
C SER A 213 8.13 -12.09 -0.01
N ALA A 214 7.06 -11.88 -0.76
CA ALA A 214 5.99 -12.85 -0.93
C ALA A 214 6.52 -14.16 -1.53
N HIS A 215 5.96 -15.29 -1.11
CA HIS A 215 6.29 -16.60 -1.66
C HIS A 215 5.94 -16.68 -3.14
N GLU A 216 6.77 -17.39 -3.92
CA GLU A 216 6.58 -17.50 -5.38
C GLU A 216 5.20 -18.08 -5.75
N ALA A 217 4.72 -19.08 -5.01
CA ALA A 217 3.39 -19.65 -5.23
C ALA A 217 2.28 -18.60 -5.11
N PHE A 218 2.35 -17.66 -4.13
CA PHE A 218 1.39 -16.58 -4.00
C PHE A 218 1.51 -15.57 -5.16
N LYS A 219 2.72 -15.20 -5.58
CA LYS A 219 2.93 -14.32 -6.75
C LYS A 219 2.32 -14.92 -8.02
N GLN A 220 2.46 -16.24 -8.21
CA GLN A 220 1.83 -16.92 -9.36
C GLN A 220 0.30 -16.88 -9.27
N GLN A 221 -0.30 -17.02 -8.08
CA GLN A 221 -1.75 -16.86 -7.92
C GLN A 221 -2.21 -15.44 -8.27
N ILE A 222 -1.42 -14.40 -7.98
CA ILE A 222 -1.72 -13.03 -8.41
C ILE A 222 -1.78 -12.95 -9.93
N VAL A 223 -0.80 -13.53 -10.64
CA VAL A 223 -0.72 -13.52 -12.10
C VAL A 223 -1.84 -14.35 -12.76
N LEU A 224 -2.32 -15.38 -12.08
CA LEU A 224 -3.43 -16.22 -12.54
C LEU A 224 -4.81 -15.65 -12.21
N ALA A 225 -4.89 -14.59 -11.41
CA ALA A 225 -6.15 -13.98 -11.01
C ALA A 225 -6.95 -13.47 -12.21
N LYS A 226 -8.25 -13.59 -12.14
CA LYS A 226 -9.20 -13.14 -13.17
C LYS A 226 -10.16 -12.10 -12.57
N GLU A 227 -10.95 -11.47 -13.42
CA GLU A 227 -12.07 -10.65 -12.97
C GLU A 227 -12.94 -11.44 -11.98
N GLY A 228 -13.32 -10.80 -10.87
CA GLY A 228 -14.11 -11.45 -9.83
C GLY A 228 -13.36 -12.41 -8.90
N SER A 229 -12.06 -12.66 -9.10
CA SER A 229 -11.29 -13.59 -8.24
C SER A 229 -11.04 -13.10 -6.81
N THR A 230 -11.38 -11.85 -6.46
CA THR A 230 -11.17 -11.32 -5.11
C THR A 230 -12.47 -10.90 -4.45
N HIS A 231 -12.63 -11.21 -3.18
CA HIS A 231 -13.85 -10.98 -2.42
C HIS A 231 -13.57 -10.27 -1.12
N LEU A 232 -14.43 -9.31 -0.74
CA LEU A 232 -14.39 -8.66 0.56
C LEU A 232 -15.17 -9.51 1.57
N SER A 233 -14.46 -10.15 2.48
CA SER A 233 -14.97 -11.14 3.44
C SER A 233 -14.72 -10.70 4.88
N LEU A 234 -15.12 -11.51 5.84
CA LEU A 234 -14.92 -11.32 7.29
C LEU A 234 -15.51 -9.99 7.81
N LYS A 235 -16.57 -9.49 7.18
CA LYS A 235 -17.19 -8.18 7.49
C LYS A 235 -17.71 -8.09 8.93
N LYS A 236 -18.09 -9.20 9.56
CA LYS A 236 -18.47 -9.27 10.98
C LYS A 236 -17.29 -9.04 11.93
N LEU A 237 -16.05 -9.31 11.47
CA LEU A 237 -14.80 -9.05 12.18
C LEU A 237 -14.21 -7.71 11.74
N VAL A 238 -13.28 -7.77 10.83
CA VAL A 238 -12.72 -6.63 10.10
C VAL A 238 -12.76 -7.01 8.63
N PRO A 239 -13.33 -6.18 7.73
CA PRO A 239 -13.37 -6.50 6.31
C PRO A 239 -11.97 -6.74 5.75
N VAL A 240 -11.79 -7.87 5.06
CA VAL A 240 -10.52 -8.25 4.41
C VAL A 240 -10.79 -8.68 2.98
N ARG A 241 -10.06 -8.15 2.01
CA ARG A 241 -10.14 -8.60 0.63
C ARG A 241 -9.17 -9.73 0.39
N LEU A 242 -9.72 -10.88 -0.01
CA LEU A 242 -9.00 -12.13 -0.23
C LEU A 242 -9.12 -12.58 -1.69
N LEU A 243 -8.06 -13.20 -2.21
CA LEU A 243 -8.11 -14.00 -3.42
C LEU A 243 -8.81 -15.34 -3.12
N GLU A 244 -9.60 -15.81 -4.07
CA GLU A 244 -10.30 -17.07 -3.97
C GLU A 244 -9.32 -18.25 -3.90
N ASN A 245 -9.49 -19.08 -2.85
CA ASN A 245 -8.76 -20.32 -2.61
C ASN A 245 -9.57 -21.22 -1.65
N PRO A 246 -9.14 -22.43 -1.33
CA PRO A 246 -9.87 -23.32 -0.41
C PRO A 246 -10.11 -22.73 0.99
N PHE A 247 -9.21 -21.89 1.51
CA PHE A 247 -9.45 -21.19 2.77
C PHE A 247 -10.58 -20.16 2.64
N TYR A 248 -10.55 -19.34 1.58
CA TYR A 248 -11.63 -18.39 1.29
C TYR A 248 -12.99 -19.09 1.15
N GLN A 249 -13.04 -20.25 0.46
CA GLN A 249 -14.29 -21.00 0.30
C GLN A 249 -14.90 -21.39 1.65
N LYS A 250 -14.08 -21.83 2.63
CA LYS A 250 -14.53 -22.11 4.00
C LYS A 250 -15.05 -20.87 4.72
N VAL A 251 -14.38 -19.71 4.54
CA VAL A 251 -14.85 -18.42 5.08
C VAL A 251 -16.22 -18.07 4.50
N ASN A 252 -16.36 -18.14 3.17
CA ASN A 252 -17.59 -17.82 2.46
C ASN A 252 -18.76 -18.73 2.87
N GLU A 253 -18.51 -20.04 2.99
CA GLU A 253 -19.51 -21.01 3.47
C GLU A 253 -20.01 -20.67 4.89
N LEU A 254 -19.11 -20.36 5.81
CA LEU A 254 -19.49 -19.94 7.17
C LEU A 254 -20.29 -18.62 7.16
N GLU A 255 -19.88 -17.64 6.35
CA GLU A 255 -20.60 -16.35 6.26
C GLU A 255 -21.99 -16.54 5.66
N GLN A 256 -22.15 -17.35 4.59
CA GLN A 256 -23.45 -17.64 3.98
C GLN A 256 -24.40 -18.40 4.95
N ASN A 257 -23.85 -19.27 5.79
CA ASN A 257 -24.59 -20.00 6.83
C ASN A 257 -24.83 -19.14 8.10
N GLY A 258 -24.52 -17.85 8.08
CA GLY A 258 -24.79 -16.93 9.17
C GLY A 258 -23.92 -17.13 10.42
N ALA A 259 -22.74 -17.76 10.28
CA ALA A 259 -21.86 -18.07 11.40
C ALA A 259 -21.64 -16.89 12.36
N SER A 260 -21.47 -17.20 13.64
CA SER A 260 -21.18 -16.21 14.67
C SER A 260 -19.75 -15.65 14.53
N VAL A 261 -19.48 -14.53 15.19
CA VAL A 261 -18.15 -13.88 15.26
C VAL A 261 -17.12 -14.88 15.83
N GLU A 262 -17.50 -15.69 16.82
CA GLU A 262 -16.64 -16.67 17.48
C GLU A 262 -16.20 -17.77 16.50
N LYS A 263 -17.12 -18.32 15.70
CA LYS A 263 -16.83 -19.33 14.69
C LYS A 263 -15.91 -18.81 13.60
N LEU A 264 -16.12 -17.55 13.15
CA LEU A 264 -15.24 -16.92 12.17
C LEU A 264 -13.83 -16.69 12.75
N LYS A 265 -13.72 -16.26 14.01
CA LYS A 265 -12.42 -16.11 14.71
C LYS A 265 -11.70 -17.45 14.87
N GLU A 266 -12.43 -18.53 15.18
CA GLU A 266 -11.89 -19.88 15.29
C GLU A 266 -11.33 -20.37 13.95
N LEU A 267 -12.09 -20.21 12.84
CA LEU A 267 -11.63 -20.57 11.51
C LEU A 267 -10.39 -19.74 11.12
N LEU A 268 -10.41 -18.42 11.34
CA LEU A 268 -9.32 -17.53 11.00
C LEU A 268 -8.05 -17.91 11.77
N GLY A 269 -8.16 -18.16 13.07
CA GLY A 269 -7.02 -18.52 13.93
C GLY A 269 -5.94 -17.43 13.94
N LYS A 270 -4.67 -17.87 13.94
CA LYS A 270 -3.51 -16.96 13.92
C LYS A 270 -2.58 -17.30 12.76
N GLY A 271 -2.01 -16.26 12.11
CA GLY A 271 -0.95 -16.42 11.12
C GLY A 271 -1.40 -16.92 9.75
N ARG A 272 -2.68 -16.84 9.39
CA ARG A 272 -3.20 -17.28 8.08
C ARG A 272 -2.55 -16.54 6.92
N ALA A 273 -2.43 -15.22 7.03
CA ALA A 273 -1.74 -14.39 6.02
C ALA A 273 -0.26 -14.79 5.87
N LYS A 274 0.43 -15.13 6.98
CA LYS A 274 1.80 -15.67 6.91
C LYS A 274 1.86 -16.95 6.12
N LYS A 275 0.98 -17.90 6.45
CA LYS A 275 0.93 -19.20 5.74
C LYS A 275 0.75 -19.03 4.24
N GLY A 276 -0.24 -18.23 3.83
CA GLY A 276 -0.55 -18.03 2.41
C GLY A 276 0.51 -17.23 1.68
N MET A 277 0.74 -15.99 2.13
CA MET A 277 1.54 -15.03 1.37
C MET A 277 3.06 -15.23 1.52
N PHE A 278 3.54 -15.72 2.67
CA PHE A 278 4.97 -15.86 2.95
C PHE A 278 5.47 -17.30 2.90
N GLU A 279 4.68 -18.26 3.36
CA GLU A 279 5.05 -19.69 3.38
C GLU A 279 4.53 -20.45 2.14
N GLY A 280 3.62 -19.85 1.36
CA GLY A 280 3.11 -20.41 0.11
C GLY A 280 2.06 -21.51 0.26
N ASP A 281 1.44 -21.65 1.43
CA ASP A 281 0.32 -22.57 1.65
C ASP A 281 -0.97 -22.01 1.02
N LEU A 282 -1.22 -22.40 -0.21
CA LEU A 282 -2.38 -21.94 -0.98
C LEU A 282 -3.70 -22.56 -0.51
N GLU A 283 -3.66 -23.64 0.28
CA GLU A 283 -4.85 -24.36 0.75
C GLU A 283 -5.41 -23.79 2.06
N GLN A 284 -4.53 -23.52 3.03
CA GLN A 284 -4.88 -23.11 4.38
C GLN A 284 -4.54 -21.63 4.64
N GLY A 285 -3.78 -21.01 3.76
CA GLY A 285 -3.34 -19.64 3.89
C GLY A 285 -4.38 -18.65 3.43
N GLU A 286 -4.33 -17.47 4.02
CA GLU A 286 -5.07 -16.27 3.59
C GLU A 286 -4.24 -15.55 2.52
N LEU A 287 -4.86 -15.27 1.37
CA LEU A 287 -4.22 -14.64 0.22
C LEU A 287 -4.77 -13.24 0.02
N GLU A 288 -4.16 -12.25 0.67
CA GLU A 288 -4.61 -10.86 0.66
C GLU A 288 -4.09 -10.14 -0.60
N ILE A 289 -4.99 -9.81 -1.53
CA ILE A 289 -4.64 -9.08 -2.75
C ILE A 289 -5.83 -8.24 -3.25
N GLY A 290 -5.54 -7.12 -3.94
CA GLY A 290 -6.56 -6.21 -4.45
C GLY A 290 -7.20 -6.67 -5.77
N GLN A 291 -8.32 -6.05 -6.12
CA GLN A 291 -9.06 -6.35 -7.36
C GLN A 291 -8.24 -6.16 -8.63
N VAL A 292 -7.26 -5.25 -8.60
CA VAL A 292 -6.36 -4.97 -9.72
C VAL A 292 -5.45 -6.17 -10.08
N SER A 293 -5.40 -7.21 -9.24
CA SER A 293 -4.64 -8.45 -9.56
C SER A 293 -5.04 -9.06 -10.90
N ALA A 294 -6.32 -8.97 -11.29
CA ALA A 294 -6.80 -9.43 -12.59
C ALA A 294 -6.14 -8.75 -13.81
N SER A 295 -5.47 -7.63 -13.61
CA SER A 295 -4.71 -6.90 -14.63
C SER A 295 -3.19 -7.10 -14.55
N ILE A 296 -2.72 -7.99 -13.66
CA ILE A 296 -1.29 -8.26 -13.46
C ILE A 296 -0.95 -9.60 -14.10
N HIS A 297 -0.26 -9.59 -15.24
CA HIS A 297 -0.04 -10.77 -16.06
C HIS A 297 1.39 -11.33 -15.98
N SER A 298 2.27 -10.71 -15.21
CA SER A 298 3.65 -11.15 -15.06
C SER A 298 4.30 -10.66 -13.78
N ILE A 299 5.23 -11.44 -13.25
CA ILE A 299 6.14 -11.05 -12.17
C ILE A 299 7.32 -10.34 -12.82
N GLN A 300 7.49 -9.06 -12.50
CA GLN A 300 8.53 -8.21 -13.12
C GLN A 300 9.46 -7.61 -12.06
N PRO A 301 10.71 -7.23 -12.44
CA PRO A 301 11.53 -6.38 -11.60
C PRO A 301 10.88 -5.03 -11.34
N VAL A 302 11.08 -4.46 -10.16
CA VAL A 302 10.55 -3.14 -9.77
C VAL A 302 10.90 -2.06 -10.78
N GLN A 303 12.11 -2.05 -11.33
CA GLN A 303 12.52 -1.05 -12.32
C GLN A 303 11.65 -1.10 -13.58
N SER A 304 11.28 -2.29 -14.04
CA SER A 304 10.39 -2.48 -15.20
C SER A 304 8.99 -1.96 -14.89
N ILE A 305 8.45 -2.30 -13.71
CA ILE A 305 7.15 -1.81 -13.24
C ILE A 305 7.12 -0.28 -13.20
N MET A 306 8.15 0.35 -12.63
CA MET A 306 8.23 1.81 -12.55
C MET A 306 8.31 2.47 -13.93
N ASN A 307 9.09 1.91 -14.85
CA ASN A 307 9.19 2.41 -16.22
C ASN A 307 7.85 2.30 -16.96
N GLU A 308 7.15 1.19 -16.82
CA GLU A 308 5.81 0.95 -17.38
C GLU A 308 4.81 1.98 -16.86
N LEU A 309 4.69 2.14 -15.55
CA LEU A 309 3.79 3.10 -14.91
C LEU A 309 4.02 4.53 -15.40
N VAL A 310 5.28 4.97 -15.47
CA VAL A 310 5.63 6.33 -15.92
C VAL A 310 5.35 6.51 -17.42
N SER A 311 5.66 5.51 -18.24
CA SER A 311 5.40 5.55 -19.68
C SER A 311 3.90 5.61 -19.99
N GLU A 312 3.11 4.76 -19.36
CA GLU A 312 1.65 4.72 -19.50
C GLU A 312 0.99 6.01 -19.02
N PHE A 313 1.44 6.53 -17.87
CA PHE A 313 0.95 7.80 -17.34
C PHE A 313 1.17 8.94 -18.34
N ASN A 314 2.39 9.08 -18.87
CA ASN A 314 2.72 10.13 -19.83
C ASN A 314 1.91 9.99 -21.14
N ALA A 315 1.75 8.76 -21.65
CA ALA A 315 0.94 8.48 -22.84
C ALA A 315 -0.53 8.84 -22.61
N THR A 316 -1.07 8.49 -21.44
CA THR A 316 -2.46 8.81 -21.05
C THR A 316 -2.68 10.31 -20.93
N MET A 317 -1.79 11.02 -20.25
CA MET A 317 -1.88 12.49 -20.11
C MET A 317 -1.84 13.19 -21.48
N LYS A 318 -0.99 12.73 -22.38
CA LYS A 318 -0.94 13.25 -23.76
C LYS A 318 -2.26 12.99 -24.50
N SER A 319 -2.83 11.79 -24.38
CA SER A 319 -4.11 11.42 -25.01
C SER A 319 -5.25 12.28 -24.47
N ILE A 320 -5.36 12.43 -23.13
CA ILE A 320 -6.42 13.23 -22.51
C ILE A 320 -6.31 14.72 -22.91
N SER A 321 -5.08 15.27 -22.97
CA SER A 321 -4.88 16.67 -23.35
C SER A 321 -5.23 16.98 -24.81
N SER A 322 -5.39 15.97 -25.65
CA SER A 322 -5.81 16.14 -27.06
C SER A 322 -7.33 16.10 -27.26
N ILE A 323 -8.12 15.82 -26.22
CA ILE A 323 -9.59 15.81 -26.28
C ILE A 323 -10.08 17.27 -26.37
N GLN A 324 -10.84 17.58 -27.42
CA GLN A 324 -11.50 18.86 -27.60
C GLN A 324 -13.01 18.68 -27.44
N TRP A 325 -13.67 19.65 -26.84
CA TRP A 325 -15.12 19.70 -26.67
C TRP A 325 -15.75 20.65 -27.70
#